data_bae903eb62e79827c287179d3b22d192
#
_entry.id   bae903eb62e79827c287179d3b22d192
#
_cell.length_a   1.000
_cell.length_b   1.000
_cell.length_c   1.000
_cell.angle_alpha   90.00
_cell.angle_beta   90.00
_cell.angle_gamma   90.00
#
_symmetry.space_group_name_H-M   'P 1'
#
loop_
_entity.id
_entity.type
_entity.pdbx_description
1 polymer ?
#
loop_
_entity_poly.entity_id
_entity_poly.type
_entity_poly.pdbx_seq_one_letter_code
_entity_poly.pdbx_strand_id
1 'polypeptide(L)'
;MEVNDWQAVNEYASDPEVVRYMDWGPNTEKETKEFIQRAMSTRNEKPRRMYTLAIVVEQEDRLIGSCGINVSNPENREGWLGYCLNRNFWGKGYGTEVARGLMDFGFTELALHRIFATCDPGNTASAHVLEKSGMKREGCLREHKWSKGKWRDSYLYAILEHEWKPHKK
;
A
#
# COMPACT_ATOMS: atom_id res chain seq x y z
N MET A 1 10.95 3.68 -7.47
CA MET A 1 10.14 3.66 -8.71
C MET A 1 10.70 4.69 -9.67
N GLU A 2 10.91 4.31 -10.92
CA GLU A 2 11.57 5.10 -11.96
C GLU A 2 10.74 5.05 -13.25
N VAL A 3 11.09 5.92 -14.22
CA VAL A 3 10.32 5.99 -15.48
C VAL A 3 10.26 4.65 -16.20
N ASN A 4 11.36 3.90 -16.18
CA ASN A 4 11.48 2.61 -16.89
C ASN A 4 10.71 1.46 -16.20
N ASP A 5 10.17 1.66 -15.00
CA ASP A 5 9.41 0.64 -14.29
C ASP A 5 8.00 0.42 -14.88
N TRP A 6 7.59 1.24 -15.84
CA TRP A 6 6.19 1.28 -16.28
C TRP A 6 5.69 -0.05 -16.86
N GLN A 7 6.53 -0.83 -17.56
CA GLN A 7 6.12 -2.12 -18.10
C GLN A 7 5.78 -3.10 -16.97
N ALA A 8 6.67 -3.21 -15.98
CA ALA A 8 6.47 -4.09 -14.84
C ALA A 8 5.29 -3.63 -13.96
N VAL A 9 5.09 -2.32 -13.81
CA VAL A 9 3.92 -1.76 -13.12
C VAL A 9 2.65 -2.04 -13.90
N ASN A 10 2.66 -1.85 -15.24
CA ASN A 10 1.49 -2.10 -16.06
C ASN A 10 1.07 -3.57 -16.08
N GLU A 11 2.01 -4.50 -15.97
CA GLU A 11 1.73 -5.94 -15.92
C GLU A 11 0.71 -6.27 -14.81
N TYR A 12 0.85 -5.71 -13.61
CA TYR A 12 -0.10 -5.95 -12.54
C TYR A 12 -1.24 -4.92 -12.47
N ALA A 13 -0.99 -3.68 -12.89
CA ALA A 13 -2.00 -2.63 -12.80
C ALA A 13 -3.11 -2.77 -13.85
N SER A 14 -2.85 -3.45 -14.97
CA SER A 14 -3.85 -3.78 -15.99
C SER A 14 -4.56 -5.11 -15.75
N ASP A 15 -4.12 -5.92 -14.77
CA ASP A 15 -4.76 -7.21 -14.45
C ASP A 15 -6.05 -6.98 -13.66
N PRO A 16 -7.24 -7.35 -14.20
CA PRO A 16 -8.52 -7.16 -13.51
C PRO A 16 -8.61 -7.85 -12.14
N GLU A 17 -7.95 -9.01 -11.96
CA GLU A 17 -7.96 -9.72 -10.69
C GLU A 17 -7.15 -8.98 -9.62
N VAL A 18 -6.01 -8.40 -9.99
CA VAL A 18 -5.16 -7.61 -9.09
C VAL A 18 -5.89 -6.37 -8.61
N VAL A 19 -6.55 -5.66 -9.52
CA VAL A 19 -7.24 -4.41 -9.20
C VAL A 19 -8.69 -4.57 -8.78
N ARG A 20 -9.16 -5.80 -8.62
CA ARG A 20 -10.56 -6.12 -8.31
C ARG A 20 -11.10 -5.34 -7.11
N TYR A 21 -10.29 -5.19 -6.07
CA TYR A 21 -10.64 -4.51 -4.83
C TYR A 21 -10.06 -3.09 -4.72
N MET A 22 -9.32 -2.64 -5.75
CA MET A 22 -8.78 -1.29 -5.78
C MET A 22 -9.84 -0.28 -6.24
N ASP A 23 -9.66 0.96 -5.87
CA ASP A 23 -10.47 2.11 -6.32
C ASP A 23 -10.01 2.65 -7.69
N TRP A 24 -9.00 2.04 -8.27
CA TRP A 24 -8.44 2.35 -9.59
C TRP A 24 -8.31 1.08 -10.46
N GLY A 25 -7.94 1.27 -11.71
CA GLY A 25 -7.68 0.20 -12.69
C GLY A 25 -8.94 -0.57 -13.15
N PRO A 26 -8.75 -1.48 -14.12
CA PRO A 26 -7.50 -1.79 -14.83
C PRO A 26 -6.92 -0.59 -15.55
N ASN A 27 -5.62 -0.37 -15.42
CA ASN A 27 -4.93 0.76 -16.02
C ASN A 27 -4.56 0.51 -17.47
N THR A 28 -4.69 1.53 -18.28
CA THR A 28 -3.99 1.64 -19.57
C THR A 28 -2.51 1.96 -19.33
N GLU A 29 -1.67 1.80 -20.36
CA GLU A 29 -0.26 2.22 -20.32
C GLU A 29 -0.12 3.71 -19.96
N LYS A 30 -1.01 4.55 -20.48
CA LYS A 30 -1.00 5.99 -20.19
C LYS A 30 -1.21 6.26 -18.72
N GLU A 31 -2.24 5.66 -18.12
CA GLU A 31 -2.55 5.82 -16.69
C GLU A 31 -1.43 5.28 -15.80
N THR A 32 -0.79 4.19 -16.21
CA THR A 32 0.39 3.64 -15.50
C THR A 32 1.57 4.62 -15.55
N LYS A 33 1.87 5.20 -16.70
CA LYS A 33 2.94 6.21 -16.84
C LYS A 33 2.64 7.46 -16.01
N GLU A 34 1.39 7.92 -16.01
CA GLU A 34 0.95 9.04 -15.16
C GLU A 34 1.07 8.74 -13.67
N PHE A 35 0.74 7.52 -13.24
CA PHE A 35 0.96 7.07 -11.86
C PHE A 35 2.44 7.17 -11.47
N ILE A 36 3.34 6.68 -12.31
CA ILE A 36 4.79 6.74 -12.04
C ILE A 36 5.28 8.19 -11.96
N GLN A 37 4.83 9.03 -12.87
CA GLN A 37 5.18 10.46 -12.85
C GLN A 37 4.74 11.13 -11.55
N ARG A 38 3.51 10.87 -11.10
CA ARG A 38 3.03 11.36 -9.79
C ARG A 38 3.87 10.83 -8.63
N ALA A 39 4.19 9.52 -8.64
CA ALA A 39 5.03 8.92 -7.61
C ALA A 39 6.44 9.53 -7.56
N MET A 40 6.99 9.91 -8.71
CA MET A 40 8.29 10.59 -8.80
C MET A 40 8.21 12.04 -8.33
N SER A 41 7.16 12.78 -8.68
CA SER A 41 7.03 14.20 -8.32
C SER A 41 7.00 14.41 -6.80
N THR A 42 6.38 13.49 -6.05
CA THR A 42 6.32 13.57 -4.59
C THR A 42 7.68 13.46 -3.88
N ARG A 43 8.73 13.00 -4.59
CA ARG A 43 10.08 12.90 -4.01
C ARG A 43 10.67 14.27 -3.63
N ASN A 44 10.28 15.32 -4.36
CA ASN A 44 10.82 16.67 -4.20
C ASN A 44 9.96 17.57 -3.33
N GLU A 45 8.83 17.08 -2.82
CA GLU A 45 7.94 17.82 -1.95
C GLU A 45 8.59 18.10 -0.59
N LYS A 46 8.38 19.31 -0.05
CA LYS A 46 8.87 19.73 1.27
C LYS A 46 7.73 20.43 2.06
N PRO A 47 7.22 19.81 3.13
CA PRO A 47 7.56 18.47 3.63
C PRO A 47 7.00 17.36 2.72
N ARG A 48 7.78 16.29 2.55
CA ARG A 48 7.31 15.12 1.82
C ARG A 48 6.34 14.34 2.69
N ARG A 49 5.13 14.07 2.16
CA ARG A 49 4.07 13.34 2.87
C ARG A 49 3.77 11.99 2.24
N MET A 50 3.97 11.84 0.94
CA MET A 50 3.69 10.62 0.20
C MET A 50 4.98 9.91 -0.20
N TYR A 51 5.08 8.65 0.15
CA TYR A 51 6.20 7.77 -0.18
C TYR A 51 5.67 6.58 -0.97
N THR A 52 5.82 6.63 -2.28
CA THR A 52 5.46 5.53 -3.19
C THR A 52 6.73 4.81 -3.63
N LEU A 53 6.78 3.51 -3.38
CA LEU A 53 7.97 2.67 -3.55
C LEU A 53 7.66 1.51 -4.51
N ALA A 54 8.68 1.04 -5.23
CA ALA A 54 8.64 -0.24 -5.93
C ALA A 54 8.90 -1.37 -4.94
N ILE A 55 8.23 -2.49 -5.14
CA ILE A 55 8.53 -3.75 -4.46
C ILE A 55 9.35 -4.59 -5.43
N VAL A 56 10.58 -4.91 -5.04
CA VAL A 56 11.54 -5.66 -5.89
C VAL A 56 11.94 -6.93 -5.17
N VAL A 57 11.94 -8.05 -5.89
CA VAL A 57 12.57 -9.30 -5.43
C VAL A 57 14.06 -9.21 -5.76
N GLU A 58 14.87 -9.02 -4.72
CA GLU A 58 16.30 -8.72 -4.87
C GLU A 58 17.06 -9.78 -5.67
N GLN A 59 16.77 -11.07 -5.43
CA GLN A 59 17.45 -12.19 -6.11
C GLN A 59 17.18 -12.24 -7.62
N GLU A 60 16.07 -11.66 -8.07
CA GLU A 60 15.64 -11.67 -9.47
C GLU A 60 15.78 -10.29 -10.13
N ASP A 61 16.13 -9.26 -9.36
CA ASP A 61 16.05 -7.83 -9.75
C ASP A 61 14.72 -7.49 -10.45
N ARG A 62 13.64 -8.09 -9.94
CA ARG A 62 12.31 -8.02 -10.57
C ARG A 62 11.34 -7.19 -9.74
N LEU A 63 10.78 -6.15 -10.35
CA LEU A 63 9.68 -5.39 -9.78
C LEU A 63 8.40 -6.24 -9.82
N ILE A 64 7.81 -6.47 -8.64
CA ILE A 64 6.64 -7.32 -8.43
C ILE A 64 5.42 -6.59 -7.92
N GLY A 65 5.52 -5.29 -7.67
CA GLY A 65 4.43 -4.51 -7.13
C GLY A 65 4.83 -3.10 -6.72
N SER A 66 3.91 -2.42 -6.08
CA SER A 66 4.14 -1.11 -5.46
C SER A 66 3.53 -1.05 -4.07
N CYS A 67 4.12 -0.22 -3.23
CA CYS A 67 3.61 0.07 -1.91
C CYS A 67 3.82 1.54 -1.57
N GLY A 68 3.20 1.98 -0.49
CA GLY A 68 3.42 3.34 -0.03
C GLY A 68 2.89 3.61 1.35
N ILE A 69 3.39 4.70 1.93
CA ILE A 69 2.90 5.27 3.16
C ILE A 69 2.68 6.77 2.96
N ASN A 70 1.60 7.28 3.52
CA ASN A 70 1.26 8.70 3.46
C ASN A 70 1.03 9.25 4.86
N VAL A 71 1.66 10.38 5.18
CA VAL A 71 1.41 11.15 6.38
C VAL A 71 0.12 11.95 6.17
N SER A 72 -1.01 11.40 6.61
CA SER A 72 -2.35 11.98 6.39
C SER A 72 -2.67 13.11 7.36
N ASN A 73 -2.19 13.01 8.60
CA ASN A 73 -2.38 14.04 9.63
C ASN A 73 -1.06 14.23 10.42
N PRO A 74 -0.24 15.24 10.05
CA PRO A 74 1.02 15.51 10.74
C PRO A 74 0.88 15.89 12.20
N GLU A 75 -0.18 16.63 12.57
CA GLU A 75 -0.42 17.06 13.94
C GLU A 75 -0.68 15.87 14.87
N ASN A 76 -1.47 14.91 14.40
CA ASN A 76 -1.74 13.68 15.11
C ASN A 76 -0.67 12.60 14.86
N ARG A 77 0.36 12.90 14.06
CA ARG A 77 1.37 11.93 13.64
C ARG A 77 0.74 10.64 13.08
N GLU A 78 -0.29 10.82 12.24
CA GLU A 78 -1.05 9.72 11.65
C GLU A 78 -0.72 9.56 10.17
N GLY A 79 -0.60 8.30 9.75
CA GLY A 79 -0.44 7.95 8.34
C GLY A 79 -1.21 6.70 7.97
N TRP A 80 -1.33 6.47 6.66
CA TRP A 80 -1.89 5.23 6.14
C TRP A 80 -0.92 4.54 5.20
N LEU A 81 -0.97 3.22 5.16
CA LEU A 81 -0.20 2.40 4.24
C LEU A 81 -1.08 1.67 3.22
N GLY A 82 -0.49 1.34 2.09
CA GLY A 82 -1.12 0.53 1.06
C GLY A 82 -0.08 -0.21 0.21
N TYR A 83 -0.50 -1.29 -0.41
CA TYR A 83 0.35 -2.09 -1.29
C TYR A 83 -0.49 -2.78 -2.37
N CYS A 84 0.16 -3.09 -3.47
CA CYS A 84 -0.39 -3.89 -4.56
C CYS A 84 0.71 -4.79 -5.10
N LEU A 85 0.41 -6.07 -5.30
CA LEU A 85 1.35 -7.09 -5.78
C LEU A 85 0.82 -7.75 -7.05
N ASN A 86 1.71 -8.00 -7.99
CA ASN A 86 1.45 -8.88 -9.10
C ASN A 86 0.99 -10.26 -8.60
N ARG A 87 -0.10 -10.80 -9.17
CA ARG A 87 -0.75 -12.03 -8.70
C ARG A 87 0.16 -13.26 -8.69
N ASN A 88 1.17 -13.31 -9.58
CA ASN A 88 2.14 -14.40 -9.63
C ASN A 88 3.01 -14.49 -8.36
N PHE A 89 2.96 -13.46 -7.52
CA PHE A 89 3.72 -13.35 -6.26
C PHE A 89 2.82 -13.39 -5.02
N TRP A 90 1.52 -13.66 -5.18
CA TRP A 90 0.63 -13.85 -4.04
C TRP A 90 0.91 -15.15 -3.29
N GLY A 91 0.52 -15.19 -2.01
CA GLY A 91 0.68 -16.38 -1.16
C GLY A 91 2.10 -16.68 -0.69
N LYS A 92 3.10 -15.89 -1.10
CA LYS A 92 4.53 -16.10 -0.80
C LYS A 92 5.06 -15.28 0.39
N GLY A 93 4.19 -14.56 1.10
CA GLY A 93 4.58 -13.76 2.28
C GLY A 93 4.98 -12.31 2.00
N TYR A 94 5.25 -11.95 0.75
CA TYR A 94 5.70 -10.60 0.37
C TYR A 94 4.79 -9.47 0.87
N GLY A 95 3.47 -9.64 0.85
CA GLY A 95 2.54 -8.62 1.35
C GLY A 95 2.75 -8.30 2.82
N THR A 96 2.97 -9.33 3.64
CA THR A 96 3.23 -9.17 5.09
C THR A 96 4.60 -8.52 5.34
N GLU A 97 5.62 -8.91 4.58
CA GLU A 97 6.96 -8.33 4.65
C GLU A 97 6.92 -6.84 4.29
N VAL A 98 6.26 -6.49 3.19
CA VAL A 98 6.08 -5.11 2.75
C VAL A 98 5.32 -4.27 3.77
N ALA A 99 4.20 -4.78 4.32
CA ALA A 99 3.43 -4.05 5.33
C ALA A 99 4.26 -3.77 6.58
N ARG A 100 5.07 -4.75 7.02
CA ARG A 100 5.99 -4.58 8.15
C ARG A 100 7.09 -3.57 7.86
N GLY A 101 7.71 -3.63 6.69
CA GLY A 101 8.73 -2.65 6.27
C GLY A 101 8.19 -1.22 6.20
N LEU A 102 6.94 -1.04 5.73
CA LEU A 102 6.29 0.27 5.74
C LEU A 102 5.98 0.76 7.17
N MET A 103 5.60 -0.13 8.08
CA MET A 103 5.38 0.22 9.49
C MET A 103 6.70 0.57 10.19
N ASP A 104 7.77 -0.20 9.95
CA ASP A 104 9.10 0.15 10.43
C ASP A 104 9.48 1.56 9.98
N PHE A 105 9.42 1.83 8.69
CA PHE A 105 9.73 3.15 8.14
C PHE A 105 8.82 4.25 8.71
N GLY A 106 7.52 3.98 8.85
CA GLY A 106 6.57 4.95 9.38
C GLY A 106 6.84 5.33 10.83
N PHE A 107 7.20 4.37 11.68
CA PHE A 107 7.46 4.63 13.09
C PHE A 107 8.88 5.17 13.34
N THR A 108 9.90 4.66 12.61
CA THR A 108 11.29 5.06 12.88
C THR A 108 11.70 6.32 12.15
N GLU A 109 11.35 6.47 10.87
CA GLU A 109 11.81 7.58 10.03
C GLU A 109 10.81 8.73 9.95
N LEU A 110 9.49 8.41 9.95
CA LEU A 110 8.46 9.43 9.87
C LEU A 110 7.89 9.82 11.24
N ALA A 111 8.34 9.16 12.32
CA ALA A 111 7.90 9.39 13.70
C ALA A 111 6.37 9.39 13.86
N LEU A 112 5.67 8.53 13.11
CA LEU A 112 4.23 8.40 13.22
C LEU A 112 3.85 7.79 14.57
N HIS A 113 2.70 8.19 15.10
CA HIS A 113 2.10 7.60 16.31
C HIS A 113 1.13 6.48 15.96
N ARG A 114 0.44 6.65 14.84
CA ARG A 114 -0.60 5.72 14.37
C ARG A 114 -0.45 5.49 12.88
N ILE A 115 -0.52 4.21 12.49
CA ILE A 115 -0.57 3.83 11.07
C ILE A 115 -1.83 3.02 10.87
N PHE A 116 -2.64 3.39 9.86
CA PHE A 116 -3.82 2.64 9.49
C PHE A 116 -3.79 2.15 8.05
N ALA A 117 -4.64 1.21 7.75
CA ALA A 117 -4.91 0.72 6.40
C ALA A 117 -6.39 0.36 6.27
N THR A 118 -6.90 0.43 5.06
CA THR A 118 -8.25 -0.03 4.76
C THR A 118 -8.23 -1.11 3.69
N CYS A 119 -9.12 -2.09 3.79
CA CYS A 119 -9.33 -3.07 2.74
C CYS A 119 -10.82 -3.36 2.54
N ASP A 120 -11.19 -3.72 1.32
CA ASP A 120 -12.56 -4.19 1.01
C ASP A 120 -12.86 -5.46 1.83
N PRO A 121 -14.05 -5.60 2.47
CA PRO A 121 -14.41 -6.78 3.24
C PRO A 121 -14.31 -8.11 2.47
N GLY A 122 -14.45 -8.07 1.15
CA GLY A 122 -14.26 -9.23 0.27
C GLY A 122 -12.79 -9.58 0.02
N ASN A 123 -11.85 -8.68 0.34
CA ASN A 123 -10.41 -8.93 0.17
C ASN A 123 -9.81 -9.60 1.41
N THR A 124 -10.18 -10.86 1.63
CA THR A 124 -9.72 -11.65 2.79
C THR A 124 -8.20 -11.81 2.81
N ALA A 125 -7.55 -11.85 1.65
CA ALA A 125 -6.09 -11.94 1.55
C ALA A 125 -5.42 -10.69 2.14
N SER A 126 -5.91 -9.49 1.80
CA SER A 126 -5.39 -8.24 2.39
C SER A 126 -5.67 -8.15 3.88
N ALA A 127 -6.88 -8.54 4.33
CA ALA A 127 -7.20 -8.59 5.76
C ALA A 127 -6.21 -9.47 6.53
N HIS A 128 -5.93 -10.69 6.06
CA HIS A 128 -4.94 -11.58 6.66
C HIS A 128 -3.52 -11.00 6.67
N VAL A 129 -3.12 -10.29 5.61
CA VAL A 129 -1.81 -9.61 5.58
C VAL A 129 -1.72 -8.57 6.68
N LEU A 130 -2.74 -7.71 6.84
CA LEU A 130 -2.77 -6.67 7.85
C LEU A 130 -2.74 -7.26 9.26
N GLU A 131 -3.53 -8.29 9.52
CA GLU A 131 -3.57 -9.01 10.82
C GLU A 131 -2.22 -9.67 11.13
N LYS A 132 -1.62 -10.40 10.17
CA LYS A 132 -0.29 -11.01 10.34
C LYS A 132 0.83 -9.99 10.51
N SER A 133 0.64 -8.78 10.04
CA SER A 133 1.58 -7.68 10.24
C SER A 133 1.49 -7.04 11.61
N GLY A 134 0.48 -7.40 12.43
CA GLY A 134 0.27 -6.89 13.77
C GLY A 134 -0.79 -5.79 13.87
N MET A 135 -1.43 -5.42 12.76
CA MET A 135 -2.52 -4.45 12.79
C MET A 135 -3.80 -5.06 13.36
N LYS A 136 -4.56 -4.27 14.10
CA LYS A 136 -5.84 -4.66 14.69
C LYS A 136 -6.99 -4.08 13.90
N ARG A 137 -8.03 -4.87 13.65
CA ARG A 137 -9.26 -4.36 13.04
C ARG A 137 -10.03 -3.52 14.07
N GLU A 138 -10.28 -2.27 13.75
CA GLU A 138 -11.00 -1.33 14.60
C GLU A 138 -12.47 -1.17 14.23
N GLY A 139 -12.82 -1.53 12.98
CA GLY A 139 -14.20 -1.41 12.55
C GLY A 139 -14.45 -1.70 11.08
N CYS A 140 -15.69 -1.41 10.69
CA CYS A 140 -16.14 -1.42 9.30
C CYS A 140 -16.74 -0.04 8.98
N LEU A 141 -16.15 0.63 8.01
CA LEU A 141 -16.62 1.90 7.47
C LEU A 141 -17.63 1.60 6.37
N ARG A 142 -18.92 1.81 6.64
CA ARG A 142 -19.98 1.56 5.68
C ARG A 142 -19.98 2.64 4.60
N GLU A 143 -20.16 2.22 3.34
CA GLU A 143 -20.22 3.11 2.16
C GLU A 143 -19.05 4.10 2.12
N HIS A 144 -17.85 3.63 2.50
CA HIS A 144 -16.65 4.44 2.68
C HIS A 144 -16.13 5.00 1.37
N LYS A 145 -16.24 4.23 0.27
CA LYS A 145 -15.66 4.62 -1.03
C LYS A 145 -16.65 4.38 -2.16
N TRP A 146 -16.81 5.39 -3.01
CA TRP A 146 -17.43 5.20 -4.33
C TRP A 146 -16.38 4.65 -5.29
N SER A 147 -16.56 3.43 -5.75
CA SER A 147 -15.60 2.78 -6.62
C SER A 147 -16.29 1.86 -7.62
N LYS A 148 -15.92 1.99 -8.89
CA LYS A 148 -16.42 1.15 -9.99
C LYS A 148 -17.95 1.07 -10.03
N GLY A 149 -18.59 2.25 -9.90
CA GLY A 149 -20.04 2.41 -10.05
C GLY A 149 -20.88 2.00 -8.85
N LYS A 150 -20.28 1.79 -7.67
CA LYS A 150 -21.01 1.47 -6.43
C LYS A 150 -20.30 1.94 -5.17
N TRP A 151 -21.07 2.15 -4.11
CA TRP A 151 -20.53 2.33 -2.77
C TRP A 151 -19.96 1.01 -2.23
N ARG A 152 -18.81 1.09 -1.56
CA ARG A 152 -18.12 -0.04 -0.96
C ARG A 152 -17.80 0.24 0.50
N ASP A 153 -17.96 -0.79 1.31
CA ASP A 153 -17.49 -0.80 2.69
C ASP A 153 -15.97 -1.01 2.74
N SER A 154 -15.38 -0.63 3.87
CA SER A 154 -13.97 -0.91 4.14
C SER A 154 -13.79 -1.36 5.58
N TYR A 155 -13.05 -2.44 5.80
CA TYR A 155 -12.48 -2.71 7.11
C TYR A 155 -11.36 -1.72 7.38
N LEU A 156 -11.35 -1.16 8.58
CA LEU A 156 -10.30 -0.30 9.10
C LEU A 156 -9.40 -1.11 10.03
N TYR A 157 -8.12 -1.13 9.70
CA TYR A 157 -7.06 -1.71 10.52
C TYR A 157 -6.10 -0.63 10.96
N ALA A 158 -5.56 -0.75 12.17
CA ALA A 158 -4.55 0.18 12.67
C ALA A 158 -3.58 -0.49 13.62
N ILE A 159 -2.44 0.19 13.81
CA ILE A 159 -1.42 -0.13 14.80
C ILE A 159 -0.86 1.15 15.40
N LEU A 160 -0.57 1.13 16.69
CA LEU A 160 -0.01 2.26 17.43
C LEU A 160 1.50 2.06 17.66
N GLU A 161 2.23 3.17 17.76
CA GLU A 161 3.68 3.21 17.95
C GLU A 161 4.15 2.27 19.07
N HIS A 162 3.48 2.27 20.22
CA HIS A 162 3.84 1.42 21.36
C HIS A 162 3.49 -0.06 21.22
N GLU A 163 2.66 -0.42 20.24
CA GLU A 163 2.33 -1.81 19.89
C GLU A 163 3.33 -2.40 18.90
N TRP A 164 4.05 -1.53 18.17
CA TRP A 164 5.00 -1.95 17.17
C TRP A 164 6.26 -2.54 17.80
N LYS A 165 6.67 -3.69 17.30
CA LYS A 165 7.94 -4.32 17.66
C LYS A 165 8.79 -4.44 16.40
N PRO A 166 9.91 -3.68 16.31
CA PRO A 166 10.79 -3.78 15.16
C PRO A 166 11.22 -5.22 14.90
N HIS A 167 11.19 -5.64 13.67
CA HIS A 167 11.75 -6.94 13.31
C HIS A 167 13.27 -6.83 13.32
N LYS A 168 13.91 -7.56 14.22
CA LYS A 168 15.36 -7.79 14.12
C LYS A 168 15.61 -8.51 12.78
N LYS A 169 16.36 -7.86 11.90
CA LYS A 169 16.92 -8.47 10.69
C LYS A 169 17.82 -9.65 11.06
#